data_bcae1810d9748f7478287b94dba20fda
#
_entry.id   bcae1810d9748f7478287b94dba20fda
#
_cell.length_a   1.000
_cell.length_b   1.000
_cell.length_c   1.000
_cell.angle_alpha   90.00
_cell.angle_beta   90.00
_cell.angle_gamma   90.00
#
_symmetry.space_group_name_H-M   'P 1'
#
loop_
_entity.id
_entity.type
_entity.pdbx_description
1 polymer ?
#
loop_
_entity_poly.entity_id
_entity_poly.type
_entity_poly.pdbx_seq_one_letter_code
_entity_poly.pdbx_strand_id
1 'polypeptide(L)'
;MAGRNDAALAAALQSMAQVVGQQQQGAGGGEGVRMLETFLRNHPPTFKGRYDPDGAQTWLKEVERIFRVMQCNDVQMVRFGTHMLAEEADDWWVSTQPILQNEGAVITWAVFRREFLRRYFPEDVRGKKEIEFLELKQGDMSITEYAAKFVELAKFYPHYAAETAEFSKCIKFENGLRADIKRAIGYHKIRDFSELVSSCRIYEEDTKAHYKVMSD
;
A
#
# COMPACT_ATOMS: atom_id res chain seq x y z
N MET A 1 32.84 41.54 -45.86
CA MET A 1 31.61 42.02 -45.15
C MET A 1 30.62 40.86 -44.84
N ALA A 2 31.09 39.65 -44.65
CA ALA A 2 30.21 38.51 -44.39
C ALA A 2 30.03 38.14 -42.88
N GLY A 3 30.87 38.65 -42.00
CA GLY A 3 30.87 38.22 -40.60
C GLY A 3 29.89 38.89 -39.63
N ARG A 4 29.15 39.93 -40.04
CA ARG A 4 28.16 40.59 -39.16
C ARG A 4 26.76 39.96 -39.23
N ASN A 5 26.40 39.38 -40.34
CA ASN A 5 25.09 38.73 -40.43
C ASN A 5 25.03 37.37 -39.73
N ASP A 6 26.15 36.66 -39.65
CA ASP A 6 26.21 35.38 -38.99
C ASP A 6 26.09 35.47 -37.43
N ALA A 7 26.71 36.52 -36.85
CA ALA A 7 26.59 36.79 -35.44
C ALA A 7 25.16 37.24 -35.02
N ALA A 8 24.46 38.03 -35.87
CA ALA A 8 23.11 38.43 -35.64
C ALA A 8 22.13 37.25 -35.77
N LEU A 9 22.36 36.34 -36.73
CA LEU A 9 21.57 35.13 -36.90
C LEU A 9 21.76 34.15 -35.75
N ALA A 10 23.00 34.00 -35.27
CA ALA A 10 23.29 33.16 -34.11
C ALA A 10 22.64 33.69 -32.82
N ALA A 11 22.68 34.99 -32.61
CA ALA A 11 22.00 35.64 -31.46
C ALA A 11 20.47 35.53 -31.55
N ALA A 12 19.88 35.62 -32.73
CA ALA A 12 18.45 35.42 -32.95
C ALA A 12 18.03 33.96 -32.72
N LEU A 13 18.82 32.98 -33.13
CA LEU A 13 18.59 31.58 -32.87
C LEU A 13 18.73 31.21 -31.38
N GLN A 14 19.67 31.81 -30.68
CA GLN A 14 19.81 31.65 -29.22
C GLN A 14 18.63 32.26 -28.43
N SER A 15 18.14 33.44 -28.84
CA SER A 15 16.97 34.05 -28.21
C SER A 15 15.68 33.24 -28.52
N MET A 16 15.53 32.71 -29.73
CA MET A 16 14.42 31.81 -30.04
C MET A 16 14.48 30.50 -29.24
N ALA A 17 15.67 29.91 -29.06
CA ALA A 17 15.83 28.71 -28.23
C ALA A 17 15.50 28.98 -26.75
N GLN A 18 15.82 30.15 -26.21
CA GLN A 18 15.43 30.55 -24.85
C GLN A 18 13.91 30.76 -24.71
N VAL A 19 13.27 31.38 -25.71
CA VAL A 19 11.81 31.59 -25.70
C VAL A 19 11.05 30.28 -25.82
N VAL A 20 11.51 29.36 -26.69
CA VAL A 20 10.94 28.00 -26.82
C VAL A 20 11.15 27.19 -25.54
N GLY A 21 12.33 27.29 -24.89
CA GLY A 21 12.60 26.63 -23.62
C GLY A 21 11.70 27.15 -22.47
N GLN A 22 11.40 28.46 -22.45
CA GLN A 22 10.48 29.06 -21.48
C GLN A 22 9.01 28.71 -21.74
N GLN A 23 8.60 28.58 -23.02
CA GLN A 23 7.24 28.15 -23.35
C GLN A 23 7.00 26.66 -23.04
N GLN A 24 7.99 25.79 -23.17
CA GLN A 24 7.86 24.39 -22.74
C GLN A 24 7.79 24.26 -21.21
N GLN A 25 8.45 25.13 -20.43
CA GLN A 25 8.30 25.19 -18.97
C GLN A 25 6.93 25.73 -18.54
N GLY A 26 6.32 26.62 -19.31
CA GLY A 26 4.99 27.16 -19.00
C GLY A 26 3.83 26.20 -19.28
N ALA A 27 3.92 25.37 -20.32
CA ALA A 27 2.88 24.39 -20.65
C ALA A 27 2.87 23.19 -19.70
N GLY A 28 4.03 22.70 -19.29
CA GLY A 28 4.16 21.59 -18.34
C GLY A 28 3.79 21.97 -16.90
N GLY A 29 4.00 23.24 -16.51
CA GLY A 29 3.65 23.75 -15.19
C GLY A 29 2.14 23.77 -14.92
N GLY A 30 1.34 24.14 -15.90
CA GLY A 30 -0.12 24.22 -15.78
C GLY A 30 -0.79 22.85 -15.67
N GLU A 31 -0.30 21.85 -16.39
CA GLU A 31 -0.81 20.48 -16.32
C GLU A 31 -0.48 19.83 -14.99
N GLY A 32 0.75 19.99 -14.50
CA GLY A 32 1.18 19.48 -13.20
C GLY A 32 0.39 20.07 -12.02
N VAL A 33 0.02 21.36 -12.10
CA VAL A 33 -0.83 22.02 -11.09
C VAL A 33 -2.24 21.44 -11.11
N ARG A 34 -2.87 21.30 -12.30
CA ARG A 34 -4.21 20.72 -12.44
C ARG A 34 -4.28 19.28 -11.93
N MET A 35 -3.23 18.48 -12.19
CA MET A 35 -3.16 17.12 -11.68
C MET A 35 -3.01 17.08 -10.16
N LEU A 36 -2.23 17.97 -9.57
CA LEU A 36 -2.14 18.10 -8.11
C LEU A 36 -3.49 18.52 -7.50
N GLU A 37 -4.18 19.50 -8.09
CA GLU A 37 -5.53 19.87 -7.65
C GLU A 37 -6.50 18.70 -7.72
N THR A 38 -6.45 17.91 -8.80
CA THR A 38 -7.28 16.71 -8.95
C THR A 38 -6.94 15.67 -7.90
N PHE A 39 -5.66 15.48 -7.59
CA PHE A 39 -5.22 14.59 -6.53
C PHE A 39 -5.76 15.03 -5.16
N LEU A 40 -5.63 16.31 -4.82
CA LEU A 40 -6.11 16.84 -3.55
C LEU A 40 -7.64 16.79 -3.40
N ARG A 41 -8.40 16.88 -4.49
CA ARG A 41 -9.87 16.67 -4.48
C ARG A 41 -10.29 15.26 -4.09
N ASN A 42 -9.43 14.27 -4.24
CA ASN A 42 -9.66 12.91 -3.76
C ASN A 42 -9.41 12.75 -2.25
N HIS A 43 -9.14 13.83 -1.53
CA HIS A 43 -8.89 13.85 -0.09
C HIS A 43 -7.84 12.84 0.36
N PRO A 44 -6.62 12.85 -0.23
CA PRO A 44 -5.56 11.94 0.18
C PRO A 44 -5.22 12.15 1.65
N PRO A 45 -4.95 11.08 2.41
CA PRO A 45 -4.57 11.19 3.80
C PRO A 45 -3.17 11.79 3.95
N THR A 46 -2.96 12.55 5.02
CA THR A 46 -1.65 13.09 5.41
C THR A 46 -0.95 12.13 6.36
N PHE A 47 0.36 11.91 6.16
CA PHE A 47 1.19 11.10 7.03
C PHE A 47 2.17 11.97 7.83
N LYS A 48 2.13 11.87 9.16
CA LYS A 48 2.86 12.76 10.07
C LYS A 48 4.18 12.17 10.61
N GLY A 49 4.46 10.90 10.35
CA GLY A 49 5.71 10.27 10.78
C GLY A 49 5.73 9.69 12.18
N ARG A 50 4.61 9.72 12.92
CA ARG A 50 4.51 9.07 14.23
C ARG A 50 4.69 7.57 14.11
N TYR A 51 5.21 6.93 15.18
CA TYR A 51 5.36 5.48 15.20
C TYR A 51 4.01 4.77 15.18
N ASP A 52 3.54 4.49 13.97
CA ASP A 52 2.33 3.74 13.67
C ASP A 52 2.56 2.90 12.40
N PRO A 53 3.13 1.69 12.53
CA PRO A 53 3.45 0.84 11.39
C PRO A 53 2.22 0.43 10.56
N ASP A 54 1.09 0.16 11.20
CA ASP A 54 -0.15 -0.21 10.52
C ASP A 54 -0.75 1.01 9.79
N GLY A 55 -0.68 2.19 10.41
CA GLY A 55 -1.06 3.46 9.79
C GLY A 55 -0.18 3.83 8.59
N ALA A 56 1.12 3.55 8.65
CA ALA A 56 2.03 3.76 7.52
C ALA A 56 1.65 2.91 6.30
N GLN A 57 1.31 1.65 6.51
CA GLN A 57 0.84 0.77 5.42
C GLN A 57 -0.52 1.19 4.88
N THR A 58 -1.43 1.60 5.76
CA THR A 58 -2.75 2.09 5.38
C THR A 58 -2.62 3.34 4.52
N TRP A 59 -1.77 4.29 4.94
CA TRP A 59 -1.50 5.50 4.18
C TRP A 59 -0.98 5.19 2.76
N LEU A 60 0.02 4.30 2.62
CA LEU A 60 0.52 3.87 1.31
C LEU A 60 -0.60 3.31 0.41
N LYS A 61 -1.44 2.43 0.95
CA LYS A 61 -2.55 1.82 0.20
C LYS A 61 -3.57 2.85 -0.27
N GLU A 62 -3.91 3.81 0.58
CA GLU A 62 -4.86 4.88 0.27
C GLU A 62 -4.32 5.78 -0.85
N VAL A 63 -3.07 6.21 -0.75
CA VAL A 63 -2.43 7.05 -1.76
C VAL A 63 -2.26 6.29 -3.08
N GLU A 64 -1.81 5.04 -3.06
CA GLU A 64 -1.67 4.19 -4.24
C GLU A 64 -3.03 3.89 -4.92
N ARG A 65 -4.11 3.81 -4.15
CA ARG A 65 -5.46 3.71 -4.69
C ARG A 65 -5.83 4.93 -5.54
N ILE A 66 -5.53 6.13 -5.05
CA ILE A 66 -5.76 7.37 -5.78
C ILE A 66 -4.88 7.43 -7.04
N PHE A 67 -3.61 7.05 -6.96
CA PHE A 67 -2.69 7.03 -8.10
C PHE A 67 -3.18 6.12 -9.22
N ARG A 68 -3.74 4.95 -8.90
CA ARG A 68 -4.31 4.03 -9.90
C ARG A 68 -5.51 4.65 -10.62
N VAL A 69 -6.41 5.30 -9.89
CA VAL A 69 -7.58 5.96 -10.49
C VAL A 69 -7.15 7.10 -11.40
N MET A 70 -6.14 7.86 -11.01
CA MET A 70 -5.61 8.99 -11.77
C MET A 70 -4.62 8.58 -12.86
N GLN A 71 -4.22 7.31 -12.93
CA GLN A 71 -3.20 6.80 -13.88
C GLN A 71 -1.88 7.60 -13.81
N CYS A 72 -1.44 7.92 -12.58
CA CYS A 72 -0.22 8.67 -12.35
C CYS A 72 1.02 7.90 -12.82
N ASN A 73 1.97 8.59 -13.43
CA ASN A 73 3.31 8.07 -13.68
C ASN A 73 4.20 8.18 -12.43
N ASP A 74 5.37 7.52 -12.43
CA ASP A 74 6.28 7.47 -11.27
C ASP A 74 6.64 8.85 -10.71
N VAL A 75 6.94 9.82 -11.58
CA VAL A 75 7.31 11.18 -11.18
C VAL A 75 6.15 11.87 -10.46
N GLN A 76 4.94 11.70 -10.97
CA GLN A 76 3.72 12.23 -10.35
C GLN A 76 3.41 11.55 -9.02
N MET A 77 3.56 10.22 -8.94
CA MET A 77 3.36 9.46 -7.70
C MET A 77 4.31 9.93 -6.60
N VAL A 78 5.59 10.09 -6.90
CA VAL A 78 6.59 10.60 -5.93
C VAL A 78 6.22 12.02 -5.49
N ARG A 79 5.97 12.92 -6.45
CA ARG A 79 5.65 14.32 -6.17
C ARG A 79 4.38 14.46 -5.31
N PHE A 80 3.32 13.73 -5.66
CA PHE A 80 2.04 13.83 -4.94
C PHE A 80 2.10 13.10 -3.60
N GLY A 81 2.74 11.93 -3.54
CA GLY A 81 2.91 11.18 -2.30
C GLY A 81 3.72 11.97 -1.28
N THR A 82 4.86 12.53 -1.69
CA THR A 82 5.70 13.33 -0.78
C THR A 82 5.03 14.63 -0.35
N HIS A 83 4.16 15.23 -1.17
CA HIS A 83 3.34 16.38 -0.79
C HIS A 83 2.38 16.07 0.38
N MET A 84 2.02 14.80 0.58
CA MET A 84 1.15 14.37 1.68
C MET A 84 1.91 13.97 2.95
N LEU A 85 3.23 14.14 2.98
CA LEU A 85 4.02 14.01 4.19
C LEU A 85 3.94 15.33 4.99
N ALA A 86 3.92 15.22 6.31
CA ALA A 86 3.89 16.37 7.21
C ALA A 86 4.69 16.06 8.47
N GLU A 87 5.06 17.10 9.21
CA GLU A 87 5.77 16.99 10.48
C GLU A 87 7.06 16.14 10.31
N GLU A 88 7.30 15.17 11.18
CA GLU A 88 8.48 14.29 11.17
C GLU A 88 8.67 13.51 9.86
N ALA A 89 7.58 13.22 9.14
CA ALA A 89 7.66 12.50 7.87
C ALA A 89 8.20 13.38 6.74
N ASP A 90 7.85 14.66 6.72
CA ASP A 90 8.40 15.61 5.75
C ASP A 90 9.88 15.88 6.04
N ASP A 91 10.25 16.12 7.30
CA ASP A 91 11.64 16.28 7.72
C ASP A 91 12.51 15.08 7.34
N TRP A 92 11.98 13.87 7.55
CA TRP A 92 12.66 12.64 7.13
C TRP A 92 12.88 12.61 5.61
N TRP A 93 11.87 12.95 4.82
CA TRP A 93 11.99 12.91 3.36
C TRP A 93 12.95 13.98 2.83
N VAL A 94 12.87 15.19 3.34
CA VAL A 94 13.78 16.28 3.00
C VAL A 94 15.24 15.90 3.26
N SER A 95 15.52 15.13 4.31
CA SER A 95 16.87 14.64 4.61
C SER A 95 17.27 13.41 3.79
N THR A 96 16.34 12.54 3.42
CA THR A 96 16.61 11.28 2.70
C THR A 96 16.76 11.47 1.20
N GLN A 97 15.95 12.33 0.59
CA GLN A 97 15.95 12.56 -0.86
C GLN A 97 17.31 12.96 -1.42
N PRO A 98 18.08 13.91 -0.83
CA PRO A 98 19.41 14.28 -1.33
C PRO A 98 20.41 13.13 -1.26
N ILE A 99 20.32 12.27 -0.24
CA ILE A 99 21.20 11.10 -0.09
C ILE A 99 20.99 10.14 -1.25
N LEU A 100 19.75 9.82 -1.57
CA LEU A 100 19.39 8.93 -2.69
C LEU A 100 19.84 9.52 -4.04
N GLN A 101 19.72 10.82 -4.23
CA GLN A 101 20.18 11.50 -5.45
C GLN A 101 21.71 11.48 -5.59
N ASN A 102 22.44 11.68 -4.49
CA ASN A 102 23.90 11.64 -4.47
C ASN A 102 24.44 10.22 -4.74
N GLU A 103 23.70 9.18 -4.39
CA GLU A 103 24.01 7.79 -4.73
C GLU A 103 23.66 7.44 -6.19
N GLY A 104 23.18 8.40 -6.97
CA GLY A 104 22.79 8.23 -8.38
C GLY A 104 21.50 7.47 -8.59
N ALA A 105 20.68 7.28 -7.56
CA ALA A 105 19.40 6.60 -7.66
C ALA A 105 18.37 7.49 -8.36
N VAL A 106 17.69 6.93 -9.37
CA VAL A 106 16.46 7.55 -9.91
C VAL A 106 15.36 7.32 -8.90
N ILE A 107 14.79 8.40 -8.36
CA ILE A 107 13.71 8.32 -7.37
C ILE A 107 12.40 7.99 -8.09
N THR A 108 12.09 6.71 -8.16
CA THR A 108 10.78 6.18 -8.58
C THR A 108 9.86 5.98 -7.38
N TRP A 109 8.58 5.74 -7.62
CA TRP A 109 7.65 5.38 -6.54
C TRP A 109 8.10 4.12 -5.79
N ALA A 110 8.64 3.14 -6.49
CA ALA A 110 9.17 1.92 -5.87
C ALA A 110 10.33 2.20 -4.91
N VAL A 111 11.25 3.13 -5.27
CA VAL A 111 12.36 3.57 -4.40
C VAL A 111 11.81 4.29 -3.17
N PHE A 112 10.92 5.28 -3.36
CA PHE A 112 10.28 5.98 -2.25
C PHE A 112 9.59 5.00 -1.29
N ARG A 113 8.74 4.11 -1.81
CA ARG A 113 7.99 3.12 -1.04
C ARG A 113 8.90 2.21 -0.22
N ARG A 114 10.03 1.76 -0.79
CA ARG A 114 11.03 0.94 -0.10
C ARG A 114 11.62 1.68 1.09
N GLU A 115 12.07 2.92 0.90
CA GLU A 115 12.70 3.71 1.96
C GLU A 115 11.67 4.11 3.04
N PHE A 116 10.44 4.44 2.64
CA PHE A 116 9.34 4.73 3.54
C PHE A 116 9.01 3.53 4.44
N LEU A 117 8.88 2.33 3.84
CA LEU A 117 8.63 1.11 4.61
C LEU A 117 9.82 0.75 5.51
N ARG A 118 11.05 0.93 5.06
CA ARG A 118 12.24 0.72 5.89
C ARG A 118 12.23 1.61 7.14
N ARG A 119 11.72 2.83 7.04
CA ARG A 119 11.63 3.79 8.14
C ARG A 119 10.44 3.53 9.06
N TYR A 120 9.24 3.36 8.50
CA TYR A 120 7.98 3.36 9.25
C TYR A 120 7.34 1.98 9.44
N PHE A 121 7.83 0.97 8.71
CA PHE A 121 7.44 -0.43 8.85
C PHE A 121 8.68 -1.33 8.79
N PRO A 122 9.58 -1.23 9.78
CA PRO A 122 10.85 -1.94 9.78
C PRO A 122 10.67 -3.46 9.87
N GLU A 123 11.73 -4.19 9.53
CA GLU A 123 11.68 -5.65 9.36
C GLU A 123 11.38 -6.41 10.66
N ASP A 124 11.77 -5.86 11.82
CA ASP A 124 11.41 -6.43 13.13
C ASP A 124 9.91 -6.37 13.41
N VAL A 125 9.23 -5.30 12.99
CA VAL A 125 7.75 -5.19 13.07
C VAL A 125 7.09 -6.18 12.14
N ARG A 126 7.61 -6.29 10.90
CA ARG A 126 7.14 -7.27 9.93
C ARG A 126 7.29 -8.70 10.46
N GLY A 127 8.46 -9.03 11.01
CA GLY A 127 8.72 -10.33 11.59
C GLY A 127 7.79 -10.68 12.76
N LYS A 128 7.44 -9.70 13.61
CA LYS A 128 6.43 -9.89 14.66
C LYS A 128 5.06 -10.23 14.08
N LYS A 129 4.62 -9.54 13.02
CA LYS A 129 3.35 -9.84 12.33
C LYS A 129 3.35 -11.21 11.66
N GLU A 130 4.49 -11.63 11.11
CA GLU A 130 4.65 -12.97 10.55
C GLU A 130 4.55 -14.05 11.64
N ILE A 131 5.18 -13.87 12.80
CA ILE A 131 5.06 -14.78 13.95
C ILE A 131 3.62 -14.80 14.45
N GLU A 132 2.98 -13.65 14.63
CA GLU A 132 1.59 -13.56 15.04
C GLU A 132 0.66 -14.34 14.09
N PHE A 133 0.91 -14.27 12.78
CA PHE A 133 0.17 -15.06 11.81
C PHE A 133 0.41 -16.57 11.96
N LEU A 134 1.66 -16.98 12.14
CA LEU A 134 2.00 -18.40 12.30
C LEU A 134 1.37 -19.01 13.55
N GLU A 135 1.26 -18.25 14.63
CA GLU A 135 0.67 -18.67 15.90
C GLU A 135 -0.84 -18.45 15.98
N LEU A 136 -1.42 -17.78 14.98
CA LEU A 136 -2.83 -17.39 15.00
C LEU A 136 -3.75 -18.61 15.11
N LYS A 137 -4.58 -18.61 16.14
CA LYS A 137 -5.66 -19.55 16.41
C LYS A 137 -6.94 -18.78 16.69
N GLN A 138 -8.09 -19.44 16.47
CA GLN A 138 -9.40 -18.85 16.74
C GLN A 138 -9.56 -18.48 18.22
N GLY A 139 -9.18 -19.35 19.16
CA GLY A 139 -9.39 -19.10 20.59
C GLY A 139 -10.84 -18.76 20.91
N ASP A 140 -11.03 -17.64 21.61
CA ASP A 140 -12.36 -17.14 21.99
C ASP A 140 -13.05 -16.26 20.92
N MET A 141 -12.35 -15.98 19.82
CA MET A 141 -12.91 -15.19 18.71
C MET A 141 -14.05 -15.92 18.01
N SER A 142 -15.03 -15.18 17.53
CA SER A 142 -15.99 -15.66 16.55
C SER A 142 -15.28 -16.01 15.24
N ILE A 143 -15.92 -16.83 14.39
CA ILE A 143 -15.39 -17.14 13.05
C ILE A 143 -15.17 -15.87 12.22
N THR A 144 -16.05 -14.89 12.34
CA THR A 144 -15.92 -13.61 11.61
C THR A 144 -14.69 -12.83 12.05
N GLU A 145 -14.43 -12.71 13.35
CA GLU A 145 -13.26 -12.02 13.89
C GLU A 145 -11.95 -12.77 13.53
N TYR A 146 -11.97 -14.10 13.69
CA TYR A 146 -10.82 -14.94 13.32
C TYR A 146 -10.47 -14.83 11.84
N ALA A 147 -11.47 -14.87 10.95
CA ALA A 147 -11.26 -14.72 9.51
C ALA A 147 -10.74 -13.33 9.15
N ALA A 148 -11.27 -12.27 9.77
CA ALA A 148 -10.79 -10.91 9.55
C ALA A 148 -9.31 -10.76 9.96
N LYS A 149 -8.94 -11.25 11.16
CA LYS A 149 -7.57 -11.24 11.65
C LYS A 149 -6.64 -12.10 10.79
N PHE A 150 -7.11 -13.25 10.34
CA PHE A 150 -6.36 -14.13 9.42
C PHE A 150 -6.03 -13.42 8.11
N VAL A 151 -7.00 -12.79 7.46
CA VAL A 151 -6.81 -12.06 6.19
C VAL A 151 -5.88 -10.85 6.39
N GLU A 152 -6.01 -10.16 7.51
CA GLU A 152 -5.13 -9.02 7.86
C GLU A 152 -3.67 -9.46 7.96
N LEU A 153 -3.38 -10.51 8.72
CA LEU A 153 -2.03 -10.98 8.97
C LEU A 153 -1.42 -11.73 7.78
N ALA A 154 -2.23 -12.44 6.99
CA ALA A 154 -1.77 -13.17 5.80
C ALA A 154 -1.04 -12.28 4.77
N LYS A 155 -1.33 -10.97 4.76
CA LYS A 155 -0.67 -9.99 3.87
C LYS A 155 0.83 -9.85 4.14
N PHE A 156 1.28 -10.16 5.36
CA PHE A 156 2.68 -10.06 5.75
C PHE A 156 3.47 -11.34 5.46
N TYR A 157 2.78 -12.42 5.16
CA TYR A 157 3.41 -13.70 4.84
C TYR A 157 3.33 -13.99 3.34
N PRO A 158 4.43 -13.80 2.57
CA PRO A 158 4.41 -13.86 1.09
C PRO A 158 3.81 -15.15 0.53
N HIS A 159 4.03 -16.29 1.20
CA HIS A 159 3.50 -17.57 0.78
C HIS A 159 1.97 -17.61 0.72
N TYR A 160 1.28 -16.86 1.59
CA TYR A 160 -0.18 -16.79 1.64
C TYR A 160 -0.76 -15.57 0.93
N ALA A 161 0.08 -14.64 0.50
CA ALA A 161 -0.34 -13.45 -0.23
C ALA A 161 -0.59 -13.72 -1.73
N ALA A 162 -0.03 -14.81 -2.28
CA ALA A 162 -0.19 -15.18 -3.69
C ALA A 162 -1.60 -15.74 -3.96
N GLU A 163 -2.14 -15.47 -5.14
CA GLU A 163 -3.43 -16.03 -5.58
C GLU A 163 -3.43 -17.56 -5.63
N THR A 164 -2.27 -18.17 -5.92
CA THR A 164 -2.08 -19.63 -5.93
C THR A 164 -2.04 -20.27 -4.53
N ALA A 165 -2.08 -19.47 -3.47
CA ALA A 165 -1.97 -19.94 -2.08
C ALA A 165 -3.30 -20.39 -1.45
N GLU A 166 -4.39 -20.44 -2.22
CA GLU A 166 -5.75 -20.72 -1.70
C GLU A 166 -5.83 -22.00 -0.90
N PHE A 167 -5.24 -23.08 -1.42
CA PHE A 167 -5.14 -24.36 -0.72
C PHE A 167 -4.41 -24.23 0.64
N SER A 168 -3.26 -23.57 0.64
CA SER A 168 -2.45 -23.37 1.86
C SER A 168 -3.16 -22.48 2.88
N LYS A 169 -3.90 -21.47 2.42
CA LYS A 169 -4.73 -20.60 3.27
C LYS A 169 -5.80 -21.42 3.99
N CYS A 170 -6.54 -22.27 3.24
CA CYS A 170 -7.58 -23.11 3.82
C CYS A 170 -7.00 -24.05 4.89
N ILE A 171 -5.89 -24.73 4.60
CA ILE A 171 -5.24 -25.62 5.58
C ILE A 171 -4.80 -24.86 6.84
N LYS A 172 -4.16 -23.69 6.67
CA LYS A 172 -3.72 -22.89 7.80
C LYS A 172 -4.90 -22.40 8.65
N PHE A 173 -5.98 -21.95 8.00
CA PHE A 173 -7.20 -21.51 8.67
C PHE A 173 -7.86 -22.68 9.44
N GLU A 174 -8.07 -23.83 8.79
CA GLU A 174 -8.61 -25.05 9.43
C GLU A 174 -7.80 -25.45 10.67
N ASN A 175 -6.47 -25.37 10.59
CA ASN A 175 -5.59 -25.74 11.71
C ASN A 175 -5.68 -24.79 12.91
N GLY A 176 -6.13 -23.58 12.71
CA GLY A 176 -6.32 -22.61 13.78
C GLY A 176 -7.74 -22.60 14.38
N LEU A 177 -8.71 -23.32 13.80
CA LEU A 177 -10.09 -23.40 14.30
C LEU A 177 -10.17 -24.11 15.65
N ARG A 178 -11.20 -23.79 16.42
CA ARG A 178 -11.59 -24.58 17.60
C ARG A 178 -11.89 -26.02 17.20
N ALA A 179 -11.64 -26.94 18.12
CA ALA A 179 -11.70 -28.39 17.86
C ALA A 179 -13.11 -28.90 17.45
N ASP A 180 -14.16 -28.26 17.93
CA ASP A 180 -15.54 -28.57 17.58
C ASP A 180 -15.85 -28.23 16.12
N ILE A 181 -15.54 -27.00 15.71
CA ILE A 181 -15.72 -26.51 14.33
C ILE A 181 -14.80 -27.28 13.37
N LYS A 182 -13.52 -27.44 13.75
CA LYS A 182 -12.57 -28.19 12.92
C LYS A 182 -13.02 -29.61 12.63
N ARG A 183 -13.60 -30.31 13.61
CA ARG A 183 -14.13 -31.66 13.41
C ARG A 183 -15.34 -31.67 12.46
N ALA A 184 -16.24 -30.73 12.60
CA ALA A 184 -17.45 -30.66 11.78
C ALA A 184 -17.13 -30.33 10.30
N ILE A 185 -16.23 -29.38 10.06
CA ILE A 185 -15.96 -28.84 8.73
C ILE A 185 -14.82 -29.59 8.01
N GLY A 186 -13.82 -30.10 8.74
CA GLY A 186 -12.62 -30.72 8.16
C GLY A 186 -12.87 -31.91 7.25
N TYR A 187 -13.99 -32.64 7.43
CA TYR A 187 -14.37 -33.76 6.55
C TYR A 187 -14.76 -33.30 5.14
N HIS A 188 -15.24 -32.06 4.98
CA HIS A 188 -15.70 -31.54 3.69
C HIS A 188 -14.56 -31.15 2.74
N LYS A 189 -13.32 -31.05 3.23
CA LYS A 189 -12.12 -30.69 2.46
C LYS A 189 -12.30 -29.48 1.56
N ILE A 190 -12.96 -28.42 2.07
CA ILE A 190 -13.23 -27.18 1.36
C ILE A 190 -11.89 -26.50 1.05
N ARG A 191 -11.71 -26.07 -0.21
CA ARG A 191 -10.44 -25.47 -0.68
C ARG A 191 -10.62 -24.07 -1.30
N ASP A 192 -11.81 -23.54 -1.21
CA ASP A 192 -12.12 -22.12 -1.39
C ASP A 192 -12.22 -21.46 -0.01
N PHE A 193 -11.46 -20.40 0.21
CA PHE A 193 -11.37 -19.76 1.53
C PHE A 193 -12.69 -19.10 1.94
N SER A 194 -13.39 -18.47 0.98
CA SER A 194 -14.67 -17.81 1.25
C SER A 194 -15.75 -18.82 1.60
N GLU A 195 -15.78 -19.95 0.90
CA GLU A 195 -16.70 -21.06 1.18
C GLU A 195 -16.40 -21.69 2.55
N LEU A 196 -15.12 -21.89 2.87
CA LEU A 196 -14.68 -22.43 4.15
C LEU A 196 -15.11 -21.53 5.32
N VAL A 197 -14.87 -20.22 5.24
CA VAL A 197 -15.28 -19.26 6.25
C VAL A 197 -16.80 -19.24 6.40
N SER A 198 -17.55 -19.27 5.29
CA SER A 198 -19.02 -19.29 5.31
C SER A 198 -19.56 -20.53 6.01
N SER A 199 -19.02 -21.70 5.69
CA SER A 199 -19.43 -22.98 6.31
C SER A 199 -19.12 -23.02 7.81
N CYS A 200 -17.95 -22.50 8.22
CA CYS A 200 -17.58 -22.39 9.64
C CYS A 200 -18.52 -21.46 10.40
N ARG A 201 -18.92 -20.33 9.78
CA ARG A 201 -19.82 -19.36 10.39
C ARG A 201 -21.24 -19.93 10.59
N ILE A 202 -21.76 -20.63 9.57
CA ILE A 202 -23.07 -21.29 9.67
C ILE A 202 -23.06 -22.30 10.80
N TYR A 203 -22.02 -23.15 10.89
CA TYR A 203 -21.91 -24.11 11.97
C TYR A 203 -21.83 -23.45 13.36
N GLU A 204 -21.11 -22.35 13.50
CA GLU A 204 -21.00 -21.59 14.76
C GLU A 204 -22.35 -21.01 15.18
N GLU A 205 -23.11 -20.46 14.22
CA GLU A 205 -24.46 -19.89 14.45
C GLU A 205 -25.44 -20.97 14.88
N ASP A 206 -25.47 -22.11 14.17
CA ASP A 206 -26.36 -23.24 14.49
C ASP A 206 -26.04 -23.81 15.88
N THR A 207 -24.76 -23.95 16.20
CA THR A 207 -24.33 -24.43 17.51
C THR A 207 -24.75 -23.49 18.64
N LYS A 208 -24.58 -22.16 18.45
CA LYS A 208 -25.01 -21.16 19.42
C LYS A 208 -26.55 -21.19 19.62
N ALA A 209 -27.30 -21.31 18.53
CA ALA A 209 -28.77 -21.40 18.59
C ALA A 209 -29.22 -22.65 19.36
N HIS A 210 -28.58 -23.80 19.10
CA HIS A 210 -28.87 -25.06 19.81
C HIS A 210 -28.63 -24.94 21.33
N TYR A 211 -27.48 -24.40 21.75
CA TYR A 211 -27.18 -24.20 23.17
C TYR A 211 -28.16 -23.25 23.87
N LYS A 212 -28.64 -22.23 23.18
CA LYS A 212 -29.62 -21.29 23.74
C LYS A 212 -30.96 -21.99 24.03
N VAL A 213 -31.44 -22.80 23.08
CA VAL A 213 -32.68 -23.57 23.25
C VAL A 213 -32.61 -24.59 24.40
N MET A 214 -31.40 -25.14 24.68
CA MET A 214 -31.21 -26.09 25.78
C MET A 214 -31.04 -25.45 27.16
N SER A 215 -30.81 -24.12 27.19
CA SER A 215 -30.56 -23.37 28.45
C SER A 215 -31.80 -22.63 28.95
N ASP A 216 -32.84 -22.48 28.10
CA ASP A 216 -34.16 -21.94 28.42
C ASP A 216 -35.13 -23.05 28.82
#